data_e07b15c400a9d400070c4d61d510ca70
#
_entry.id   e07b15c400a9d400070c4d61d510ca70
#
_cell.length_a   1.000
_cell.length_b   1.000
_cell.length_c   1.000
_cell.angle_alpha   90.00
_cell.angle_beta   90.00
_cell.angle_gamma   90.00
#
_symmetry.space_group_name_H-M   'P 1'
#
loop_
_entity.id
_entity.type
_entity.pdbx_description
1 polymer ?
#
loop_
_entity_poly.entity_id
_entity_poly.type
_entity_poly.pdbx_seq_one_letter_code
_entity_poly.pdbx_strand_id
1 'polypeptide(L)'
;NLSKAISNLENELKVRIFNRTNKGVALTDEGKKLYQYARTIINQMELIQGLSEKEHAPVLSIASYPIITMGRLMAKFYNNYHDNRVALKLVENRLQQVIESVEHGEAEIGFVMSNNVQVKELKHMLKFKNLQFHALGTDTWYANLGPNHPLYHASEVTMEQLLPHPFVRLPDDYF
;
A
#
# COMPACT_ATOMS: atom_id res chain seq x y z
N ASN A 1 -21.74 -27.15 -0.47
CA ASN A 1 -21.07 -27.09 -1.75
C ASN A 1 -20.86 -25.61 -2.13
N LEU A 2 -19.61 -25.20 -2.28
CA LEU A 2 -19.20 -23.80 -2.49
C LEU A 2 -19.92 -23.15 -3.69
N SER A 3 -20.05 -23.87 -4.81
CA SER A 3 -20.74 -23.36 -6.01
C SER A 3 -22.20 -22.99 -5.75
N LYS A 4 -22.88 -23.75 -4.91
CA LYS A 4 -24.28 -23.47 -4.56
C LYS A 4 -24.38 -22.25 -3.64
N ALA A 5 -23.47 -22.11 -2.69
CA ALA A 5 -23.40 -20.95 -1.82
C ALA A 5 -23.15 -19.65 -2.62
N ILE A 6 -22.23 -19.69 -3.58
CA ILE A 6 -21.95 -18.56 -4.47
C ILE A 6 -23.18 -18.24 -5.33
N SER A 7 -23.83 -19.23 -5.94
CA SER A 7 -25.04 -18.99 -6.75
C SER A 7 -26.19 -18.40 -5.91
N ASN A 8 -26.35 -18.85 -4.67
CA ASN A 8 -27.35 -18.27 -3.76
C ASN A 8 -27.03 -16.80 -3.46
N LEU A 9 -25.78 -16.49 -3.18
CA LEU A 9 -25.32 -15.11 -2.92
C LEU A 9 -25.51 -14.21 -4.15
N GLU A 10 -25.17 -14.69 -5.34
CA GLU A 10 -25.41 -13.98 -6.60
C GLU A 10 -26.90 -13.68 -6.83
N ASN A 11 -27.78 -14.64 -6.50
CA ASN A 11 -29.23 -14.47 -6.60
C ASN A 11 -29.79 -13.49 -5.56
N GLU A 12 -29.29 -13.54 -4.34
CA GLU A 12 -29.69 -12.63 -3.24
C GLU A 12 -29.29 -11.20 -3.52
N LEU A 13 -28.04 -11.00 -3.94
CA LEU A 13 -27.50 -9.67 -4.25
C LEU A 13 -27.91 -9.17 -5.65
N LYS A 14 -28.50 -10.02 -6.49
CA LYS A 14 -28.87 -9.73 -7.89
C LYS A 14 -27.69 -9.24 -8.73
N VAL A 15 -26.50 -9.73 -8.45
CA VAL A 15 -25.26 -9.43 -9.19
C VAL A 15 -24.54 -10.72 -9.56
N ARG A 16 -23.79 -10.68 -10.65
CA ARG A 16 -22.84 -11.77 -10.96
C ARG A 16 -21.51 -11.48 -10.31
N ILE A 17 -20.99 -12.42 -9.52
CA ILE A 17 -19.70 -12.34 -8.87
C ILE A 17 -18.60 -12.91 -9.76
N PHE A 18 -18.91 -13.96 -10.52
CA PHE A 18 -17.94 -14.65 -11.37
C PHE A 18 -18.33 -14.67 -12.84
N ASN A 19 -17.37 -14.40 -13.72
CA ASN A 19 -17.41 -14.75 -15.13
C ASN A 19 -16.80 -16.13 -15.32
N ARG A 20 -17.60 -17.08 -15.84
CA ARG A 20 -17.12 -18.41 -16.20
C ARG A 20 -16.86 -18.46 -17.70
N THR A 21 -15.65 -18.80 -18.10
CA THR A 21 -15.24 -18.92 -19.49
C THR A 21 -14.56 -20.26 -19.70
N ASN A 22 -14.37 -20.65 -20.95
CA ASN A 22 -13.63 -21.89 -21.32
C ASN A 22 -12.14 -21.82 -20.84
N LYS A 23 -11.64 -20.65 -20.45
CA LYS A 23 -10.29 -20.44 -19.93
C LYS A 23 -10.22 -20.42 -18.40
N GLY A 24 -11.35 -20.57 -17.71
CA GLY A 24 -11.42 -20.56 -16.25
C GLY A 24 -12.47 -19.60 -15.70
N VAL A 25 -12.30 -19.26 -14.42
CA VAL A 25 -13.21 -18.40 -13.67
C VAL A 25 -12.49 -17.13 -13.28
N ALA A 26 -13.10 -15.96 -13.52
CA ALA A 26 -12.59 -14.65 -13.14
C ALA A 26 -13.67 -13.85 -12.40
N LEU A 27 -13.29 -12.95 -11.51
CA LEU A 27 -14.23 -12.04 -10.86
C LEU A 27 -14.78 -11.02 -11.88
N THR A 28 -16.07 -10.69 -11.76
CA THR A 28 -16.64 -9.48 -12.37
C THR A 28 -16.18 -8.24 -11.63
N ASP A 29 -16.50 -7.04 -12.10
CA ASP A 29 -16.17 -5.82 -11.38
C ASP A 29 -16.99 -5.69 -10.08
N GLU A 30 -18.24 -6.13 -10.08
CA GLU A 30 -19.07 -6.30 -8.87
C GLU A 30 -18.47 -7.36 -7.94
N GLY A 31 -17.99 -8.47 -8.50
CA GLY A 31 -17.31 -9.52 -7.75
C GLY A 31 -16.03 -9.03 -7.07
N LYS A 32 -15.23 -8.18 -7.72
CA LYS A 32 -14.04 -7.55 -7.13
C LYS A 32 -14.42 -6.68 -5.94
N LYS A 33 -15.44 -5.82 -6.10
CA LYS A 33 -15.94 -4.96 -5.01
C LYS A 33 -16.44 -5.79 -3.84
N LEU A 34 -17.24 -6.83 -4.10
CA LEU A 34 -17.74 -7.72 -3.07
C LEU A 34 -16.62 -8.43 -2.33
N TYR A 35 -15.60 -8.91 -3.06
CA TYR A 35 -14.41 -9.52 -2.46
C TYR A 35 -13.70 -8.57 -1.50
N GLN A 36 -13.53 -7.31 -1.89
CA GLN A 36 -12.91 -6.28 -1.06
C GLN A 36 -13.71 -6.05 0.22
N TYR A 37 -15.04 -5.87 0.12
CA TYR A 37 -15.90 -5.71 1.30
C TYR A 37 -15.87 -6.93 2.21
N ALA A 38 -15.92 -8.14 1.63
CA ALA A 38 -15.84 -9.38 2.40
C ALA A 38 -14.51 -9.50 3.15
N ARG A 39 -13.39 -9.15 2.51
CA ARG A 39 -12.07 -9.10 3.17
C ARG A 39 -12.06 -8.14 4.36
N THR A 40 -12.59 -6.94 4.18
CA THR A 40 -12.70 -5.96 5.26
C THR A 40 -13.51 -6.49 6.44
N ILE A 41 -14.65 -7.13 6.16
CA ILE A 41 -15.49 -7.74 7.21
C ILE A 41 -14.73 -8.85 7.94
N ILE A 42 -14.06 -9.73 7.22
CA ILE A 42 -13.27 -10.82 7.82
C ILE A 42 -12.16 -10.26 8.71
N ASN A 43 -11.40 -9.26 8.22
CA ASN A 43 -10.34 -8.63 9.02
C ASN A 43 -10.90 -8.01 10.31
N GLN A 44 -12.07 -7.34 10.23
CA GLN A 44 -12.74 -6.79 11.42
C GLN A 44 -13.21 -7.89 12.39
N MET A 45 -13.71 -9.01 11.87
CA MET A 45 -14.11 -10.16 12.71
C MET A 45 -12.89 -10.78 13.41
N GLU A 46 -11.75 -10.91 12.72
CA GLU A 46 -10.51 -11.41 13.33
C GLU A 46 -10.05 -10.49 14.47
N LEU A 47 -10.12 -9.16 14.28
CA LEU A 47 -9.83 -8.20 15.35
C LEU A 47 -10.78 -8.36 16.55
N ILE A 48 -12.08 -8.53 16.31
CA ILE A 48 -13.08 -8.76 17.37
C ILE A 48 -12.81 -10.08 18.10
N GLN A 49 -12.49 -11.15 17.38
CA GLN A 49 -12.14 -12.45 17.98
C GLN A 49 -10.89 -12.33 18.84
N GLY A 50 -9.88 -11.59 18.37
CA GLY A 50 -8.65 -11.31 19.12
C GLY A 50 -8.86 -10.55 20.43
N LEU A 51 -9.99 -9.81 20.59
CA LEU A 51 -10.33 -9.15 21.85
C LEU A 51 -10.62 -10.14 23.00
N SER A 52 -11.07 -11.34 22.69
CA SER A 52 -11.36 -12.39 23.68
C SER A 52 -10.14 -13.21 24.09
N GLU A 53 -9.10 -13.22 23.27
CA GLU A 53 -7.87 -13.97 23.50
C GLU A 53 -6.82 -13.05 24.14
N LYS A 54 -6.71 -13.11 25.47
CA LYS A 54 -5.77 -12.28 26.27
C LYS A 54 -4.29 -12.49 25.95
N GLU A 55 -3.94 -13.37 25.03
CA GLU A 55 -2.55 -13.73 24.71
C GLU A 55 -2.03 -13.21 23.34
N HIS A 56 -2.88 -12.67 22.48
CA HIS A 56 -2.41 -12.18 21.19
C HIS A 56 -1.93 -10.72 21.30
N ALA A 57 -0.65 -10.51 20.99
CA ALA A 57 -0.10 -9.17 20.89
C ALA A 57 -0.85 -8.43 19.77
N PRO A 58 -1.28 -7.17 19.99
CA PRO A 58 -1.86 -6.36 18.93
C PRO A 58 -0.87 -6.25 17.77
N VAL A 59 -1.35 -6.42 16.55
CA VAL A 59 -0.53 -6.33 15.34
C VAL A 59 -0.73 -4.96 14.72
N LEU A 60 0.33 -4.18 14.60
CA LEU A 60 0.33 -2.96 13.80
C LEU A 60 0.75 -3.32 12.37
N SER A 61 -0.19 -3.31 11.45
CA SER A 61 0.05 -3.60 10.03
C SER A 61 0.30 -2.30 9.26
N ILE A 62 1.43 -2.24 8.58
CA ILE A 62 1.89 -1.08 7.81
C ILE A 62 2.08 -1.50 6.36
N ALA A 63 1.44 -0.79 5.44
CA ALA A 63 1.74 -0.86 4.02
C ALA A 63 2.66 0.32 3.65
N SER A 64 3.74 0.08 2.95
CA SER A 64 4.71 1.12 2.60
C SER A 64 5.14 1.01 1.16
N TYR A 65 5.34 2.15 0.56
CA TYR A 65 6.25 2.25 -0.56
C TYR A 65 7.65 1.78 -0.13
N PRO A 66 8.43 1.07 -0.98
CA PRO A 66 9.77 0.61 -0.61
C PRO A 66 10.70 1.79 -0.26
N ILE A 67 10.91 2.02 1.02
CA ILE A 67 11.75 3.11 1.54
C ILE A 67 12.78 2.50 2.49
N ILE A 68 14.07 2.66 2.18
CA ILE A 68 15.19 2.12 2.98
C ILE A 68 15.08 2.51 4.46
N THR A 69 14.52 3.69 4.76
CA THR A 69 14.37 4.18 6.12
C THR A 69 13.25 3.49 6.90
N MET A 70 12.32 2.80 6.23
CA MET A 70 11.16 2.16 6.88
C MET A 70 11.59 1.09 7.87
N GLY A 71 12.51 0.21 7.49
CA GLY A 71 13.03 -0.83 8.39
C GLY A 71 13.67 -0.23 9.66
N ARG A 72 14.41 0.88 9.54
CA ARG A 72 14.98 1.58 10.69
C ARG A 72 13.92 2.23 11.57
N LEU A 73 12.89 2.80 10.97
CA LEU A 73 11.76 3.40 11.71
C LEU A 73 11.01 2.33 12.51
N MET A 74 10.72 1.19 11.89
CA MET A 74 10.07 0.06 12.56
C MET A 74 10.93 -0.52 13.69
N ALA A 75 12.22 -0.70 13.47
CA ALA A 75 13.14 -1.16 14.51
C ALA A 75 13.18 -0.18 15.70
N LYS A 76 13.22 1.13 15.43
CA LYS A 76 13.17 2.16 16.48
C LYS A 76 11.84 2.13 17.23
N PHE A 77 10.73 1.98 16.52
CA PHE A 77 9.41 1.85 17.14
C PHE A 77 9.35 0.60 18.02
N TYR A 78 9.76 -0.56 17.50
CA TYR A 78 9.79 -1.80 18.26
C TYR A 78 10.63 -1.68 19.53
N ASN A 79 11.84 -1.13 19.44
CA ASN A 79 12.72 -0.97 20.61
C ASN A 79 12.13 -0.06 21.69
N ASN A 80 11.30 0.92 21.30
CA ASN A 80 10.66 1.84 22.24
C ASN A 80 9.38 1.27 22.88
N TYR A 81 8.74 0.29 22.23
CA TYR A 81 7.41 -0.21 22.61
C TYR A 81 7.34 -1.74 22.75
N HIS A 82 8.46 -2.46 22.72
CA HIS A 82 8.49 -3.92 22.81
C HIS A 82 7.84 -4.47 24.07
N ASP A 83 7.89 -3.72 25.18
CA ASP A 83 7.25 -4.11 26.44
C ASP A 83 5.72 -4.16 26.33
N ASN A 84 5.14 -3.46 25.36
CA ASN A 84 3.70 -3.47 25.09
C ASN A 84 3.22 -4.68 24.27
N ARG A 85 4.11 -5.62 23.97
CA ARG A 85 3.83 -6.83 23.16
C ARG A 85 3.15 -6.53 21.82
N VAL A 86 3.59 -5.47 21.12
CA VAL A 86 3.08 -5.12 19.78
C VAL A 86 3.82 -5.93 18.72
N ALA A 87 3.11 -6.68 17.90
CA ALA A 87 3.67 -7.28 16.70
C ALA A 87 3.62 -6.27 15.55
N LEU A 88 4.68 -6.22 14.73
CA LEU A 88 4.76 -5.33 13.57
C LEU A 88 4.71 -6.15 12.29
N LYS A 89 3.82 -5.77 11.38
CA LYS A 89 3.74 -6.32 10.04
C LYS A 89 4.01 -5.21 9.03
N LEU A 90 5.02 -5.38 8.19
CA LEU A 90 5.33 -4.46 7.07
C LEU A 90 5.12 -5.19 5.76
N VAL A 91 4.37 -4.56 4.86
CA VAL A 91 4.20 -5.00 3.47
C VAL A 91 4.63 -3.86 2.56
N GLU A 92 5.59 -4.12 1.69
CA GLU A 92 6.08 -3.13 0.73
C GLU A 92 5.39 -3.32 -0.62
N ASN A 93 4.78 -2.25 -1.12
CA ASN A 93 3.98 -2.25 -2.34
C ASN A 93 4.12 -0.93 -3.09
N ARG A 94 3.59 -0.87 -4.32
CA ARG A 94 3.45 0.37 -5.09
C ARG A 94 2.35 1.25 -4.50
N LEU A 95 2.35 2.54 -4.84
CA LEU A 95 1.42 3.55 -4.33
C LEU A 95 -0.05 3.08 -4.30
N GLN A 96 -0.55 2.59 -5.44
CA GLN A 96 -1.96 2.17 -5.54
C GLN A 96 -2.29 1.03 -4.58
N GLN A 97 -1.42 0.04 -4.46
CA GLN A 97 -1.60 -1.12 -3.58
C GLN A 97 -1.48 -0.75 -2.10
N VAL A 98 -0.61 0.21 -1.76
CA VAL A 98 -0.54 0.75 -0.40
C VAL A 98 -1.86 1.41 -0.02
N ILE A 99 -2.43 2.22 -0.91
CA ILE A 99 -3.73 2.88 -0.68
C ILE A 99 -4.84 1.84 -0.54
N GLU A 100 -4.88 0.84 -1.41
CA GLU A 100 -5.86 -0.24 -1.37
C GLU A 100 -5.76 -1.05 -0.06
N SER A 101 -4.54 -1.36 0.39
CA SER A 101 -4.34 -2.10 1.65
C SER A 101 -4.91 -1.34 2.86
N VAL A 102 -4.78 -0.01 2.89
CA VAL A 102 -5.37 0.80 3.97
C VAL A 102 -6.89 0.94 3.81
N GLU A 103 -7.37 1.17 2.58
CA GLU A 103 -8.81 1.25 2.28
C GLU A 103 -9.56 -0.01 2.69
N HIS A 104 -8.94 -1.19 2.49
CA HIS A 104 -9.54 -2.48 2.81
C HIS A 104 -9.27 -2.97 4.24
N GLY A 105 -8.58 -2.17 5.06
CA GLY A 105 -8.24 -2.54 6.43
C GLY A 105 -7.21 -3.67 6.54
N GLU A 106 -6.42 -3.92 5.48
CA GLU A 106 -5.30 -4.87 5.50
C GLU A 106 -4.06 -4.27 6.18
N ALA A 107 -4.01 -2.95 6.22
CA ALA A 107 -3.04 -2.15 6.96
C ALA A 107 -3.74 -0.97 7.64
N GLU A 108 -3.30 -0.63 8.86
CA GLU A 108 -3.78 0.55 9.60
C GLU A 108 -3.13 1.84 9.09
N ILE A 109 -1.91 1.73 8.57
CA ILE A 109 -1.12 2.88 8.13
C ILE A 109 -0.51 2.58 6.75
N GLY A 110 -0.60 3.56 5.85
CA GLY A 110 0.08 3.56 4.56
C GLY A 110 1.15 4.65 4.49
N PHE A 111 2.38 4.29 4.16
CA PHE A 111 3.44 5.27 3.86
C PHE A 111 3.63 5.37 2.35
N VAL A 112 3.47 6.58 1.84
CA VAL A 112 3.60 6.87 0.41
C VAL A 112 4.49 8.09 0.19
N MET A 113 5.15 8.12 -0.95
CA MET A 113 5.85 9.29 -1.46
C MET A 113 5.05 9.90 -2.60
N SER A 114 5.05 11.21 -2.71
CA SER A 114 4.37 11.92 -3.79
C SER A 114 5.10 13.21 -4.08
N ASN A 115 5.09 13.64 -5.31
CA ASN A 115 5.64 14.93 -5.69
C ASN A 115 4.62 16.08 -5.51
N ASN A 116 5.07 17.32 -5.62
CA ASN A 116 4.25 18.51 -5.42
C ASN A 116 3.07 18.61 -6.41
N VAL A 117 3.17 18.01 -7.59
CA VAL A 117 2.11 18.03 -8.61
C VAL A 117 1.03 17.00 -8.24
N GLN A 118 1.45 15.78 -7.93
CA GLN A 118 0.54 14.66 -7.68
C GLN A 118 -0.13 14.72 -6.30
N VAL A 119 0.48 15.41 -5.30
CA VAL A 119 -0.05 15.44 -3.94
C VAL A 119 -1.48 15.99 -3.84
N LYS A 120 -1.87 16.90 -4.73
CA LYS A 120 -3.23 17.44 -4.75
C LYS A 120 -4.26 16.41 -5.20
N GLU A 121 -3.94 15.68 -6.27
CA GLU A 121 -4.80 14.60 -6.78
C GLU A 121 -4.87 13.45 -5.79
N LEU A 122 -3.73 13.08 -5.20
CA LEU A 122 -3.65 12.08 -4.15
C LEU A 122 -4.56 12.42 -2.97
N LYS A 123 -4.48 13.63 -2.42
CA LYS A 123 -5.35 14.08 -1.32
C LYS A 123 -6.82 14.02 -1.69
N HIS A 124 -7.17 14.41 -2.91
CA HIS A 124 -8.56 14.35 -3.37
C HIS A 124 -9.05 12.90 -3.45
N MET A 125 -8.27 12.01 -4.05
CA MET A 125 -8.59 10.59 -4.14
C MET A 125 -8.74 9.94 -2.76
N LEU A 126 -7.82 10.21 -1.83
CA LEU A 126 -7.86 9.66 -0.47
C LEU A 126 -9.11 10.13 0.29
N LYS A 127 -9.53 11.37 0.09
CA LYS A 127 -10.77 11.88 0.68
C LYS A 127 -12.01 11.11 0.21
N PHE A 128 -12.09 10.75 -1.08
CA PHE A 128 -13.19 9.91 -1.59
C PHE A 128 -13.19 8.49 -1.00
N LYS A 129 -12.00 7.99 -0.63
CA LYS A 129 -11.83 6.69 0.01
C LYS A 129 -11.96 6.73 1.54
N ASN A 130 -12.37 7.88 2.11
CA ASN A 130 -12.43 8.13 3.56
C ASN A 130 -11.09 7.91 4.28
N LEU A 131 -9.97 8.11 3.58
CA LEU A 131 -8.64 8.01 4.14
C LEU A 131 -8.12 9.40 4.54
N GLN A 132 -7.45 9.48 5.68
CA GLN A 132 -6.77 10.70 6.13
C GLN A 132 -5.36 10.75 5.58
N PHE A 133 -4.91 11.93 5.20
CA PHE A 133 -3.54 12.19 4.73
C PHE A 133 -2.80 13.12 5.69
N HIS A 134 -1.65 12.66 6.16
CA HIS A 134 -0.75 13.43 7.00
C HIS A 134 0.62 13.55 6.33
N ALA A 135 1.05 14.77 6.02
CA ALA A 135 2.39 15.01 5.50
C ALA A 135 3.41 14.90 6.64
N LEU A 136 4.40 14.02 6.49
CA LEU A 136 5.45 13.83 7.49
C LEU A 136 6.66 14.74 7.25
N GLY A 137 6.90 15.13 6.01
CA GLY A 137 8.01 15.98 5.61
C GLY A 137 8.10 16.13 4.10
N THR A 138 9.07 16.91 3.67
CA THR A 138 9.47 17.07 2.28
C THR A 138 10.96 16.85 2.15
N ASP A 139 11.39 16.31 1.02
CA ASP A 139 12.79 16.09 0.70
C ASP A 139 13.04 16.42 -0.77
N THR A 140 14.29 16.41 -1.18
CA THR A 140 14.73 16.72 -2.55
C THR A 140 15.21 15.45 -3.23
N TRP A 141 14.99 15.37 -4.52
CA TRP A 141 15.53 14.29 -5.32
C TRP A 141 17.03 14.48 -5.56
N TYR A 142 17.76 13.37 -5.46
CA TYR A 142 19.21 13.35 -5.69
C TYR A 142 19.55 12.40 -6.84
N ALA A 143 20.46 12.82 -7.70
CA ALA A 143 21.08 11.95 -8.70
C ALA A 143 22.24 11.19 -8.05
N ASN A 144 22.22 9.86 -8.13
CA ASN A 144 23.35 9.03 -7.72
C ASN A 144 24.27 8.81 -8.92
N LEU A 145 25.45 9.38 -8.86
CA LEU A 145 26.45 9.30 -9.94
C LEU A 145 27.60 8.39 -9.50
N GLY A 146 28.01 7.48 -10.37
CA GLY A 146 29.18 6.64 -10.13
C GLY A 146 30.52 7.41 -10.33
N PRO A 147 31.65 6.92 -9.78
CA PRO A 147 32.94 7.63 -9.82
C PRO A 147 33.46 7.88 -11.24
N ASN A 148 33.01 7.11 -12.22
CA ASN A 148 33.42 7.28 -13.63
C ASN A 148 32.48 8.20 -14.43
N HIS A 149 31.44 8.78 -13.76
CA HIS A 149 30.54 9.69 -14.47
C HIS A 149 31.14 11.08 -14.60
N PRO A 150 31.01 11.76 -15.78
CA PRO A 150 31.60 13.09 -16.00
C PRO A 150 31.18 14.14 -14.97
N LEU A 151 29.96 14.00 -14.39
CA LEU A 151 29.42 14.92 -13.41
C LEU A 151 29.65 14.45 -11.95
N TYR A 152 30.47 13.42 -11.72
CA TYR A 152 30.66 12.84 -10.38
C TYR A 152 31.12 13.85 -9.31
N HIS A 153 31.96 14.82 -9.70
CA HIS A 153 32.49 15.83 -8.81
C HIS A 153 31.62 17.10 -8.74
N ALA A 154 30.52 17.15 -9.48
CA ALA A 154 29.60 18.28 -9.41
C ALA A 154 28.84 18.28 -8.07
N SER A 155 28.79 19.41 -7.38
CA SER A 155 28.00 19.57 -6.14
C SER A 155 26.49 19.57 -6.41
N GLU A 156 26.09 20.02 -7.57
CA GLU A 156 24.70 20.07 -8.04
C GLU A 156 24.65 19.72 -9.52
N VAL A 157 23.55 19.09 -9.92
CA VAL A 157 23.31 18.73 -11.32
C VAL A 157 21.89 19.10 -11.73
N THR A 158 21.73 19.59 -12.94
CA THR A 158 20.41 19.87 -13.52
C THR A 158 19.93 18.71 -14.40
N MET A 159 18.64 18.66 -14.71
CA MET A 159 18.10 17.65 -15.63
C MET A 159 18.72 17.78 -17.03
N GLU A 160 18.96 19.01 -17.51
CA GLU A 160 19.57 19.26 -18.81
C GLU A 160 20.99 18.68 -18.90
N GLN A 161 21.74 18.71 -17.81
CA GLN A 161 23.06 18.10 -17.71
C GLN A 161 23.01 16.57 -17.66
N LEU A 162 21.92 15.99 -17.11
CA LEU A 162 21.76 14.54 -17.02
C LEU A 162 21.22 13.92 -18.32
N LEU A 163 20.36 14.60 -19.05
CA LEU A 163 19.70 14.09 -20.26
C LEU A 163 20.63 13.50 -21.32
N PRO A 164 21.86 14.03 -21.57
CA PRO A 164 22.80 13.45 -22.53
C PRO A 164 23.39 12.10 -22.08
N HIS A 165 23.24 11.72 -20.82
CA HIS A 165 23.81 10.51 -20.24
C HIS A 165 22.76 9.43 -20.03
N PRO A 166 23.12 8.13 -20.17
CA PRO A 166 22.26 7.04 -19.76
C PRO A 166 21.97 7.13 -18.26
N PHE A 167 20.71 7.08 -17.87
CA PHE A 167 20.34 7.03 -16.45
C PHE A 167 19.20 6.05 -16.21
N VAL A 168 19.13 5.54 -14.99
CA VAL A 168 18.09 4.66 -14.52
C VAL A 168 17.18 5.48 -13.59
N ARG A 169 15.89 5.42 -13.86
CA ARG A 169 14.87 6.01 -12.97
C ARG A 169 13.82 4.98 -12.60
N LEU A 170 13.12 5.23 -11.54
CA LEU A 170 11.95 4.44 -11.20
C LEU A 170 10.85 4.67 -12.26
N PRO A 171 10.06 3.65 -12.60
CA PRO A 171 8.89 3.83 -13.48
C PRO A 171 7.91 4.88 -12.96
N ASP A 172 7.17 5.52 -13.87
CA ASP A 172 6.22 6.59 -13.51
C ASP A 172 5.04 6.09 -12.66
N ASP A 173 4.72 4.80 -12.71
CA ASP A 173 3.71 4.14 -11.89
C ASP A 173 4.18 3.78 -10.47
N TYR A 174 5.40 4.17 -10.15
CA TYR A 174 5.97 3.99 -8.82
C TYR A 174 5.57 5.11 -7.84
N PHE A 175 5.16 6.27 -8.37
CA PHE A 175 4.78 7.45 -7.57
C PHE A 175 3.32 7.80 -7.74
#